data_ee83bef633e77e70fe17c92a7ca09bd0
#
_entry.id   ee83bef633e77e70fe17c92a7ca09bd0
#
_cell.length_a   1.000
_cell.length_b   1.000
_cell.length_c   1.000
_cell.angle_alpha   90.00
_cell.angle_beta   90.00
_cell.angle_gamma   90.00
#
_symmetry.space_group_name_H-M   'P 1'
#
loop_
_entity.id
_entity.type
_entity.pdbx_description
1 polymer ?
#
loop_
_entity_poly.entity_id
_entity_poly.type
_entity_poly.pdbx_seq_one_letter_code
_entity_poly.pdbx_strand_id
1 'polypeptide(L)'
;SHCPAILAINKIDTVEKDKLLEVIAVYSGAGVFDAIIPISAKTGDGVEELLKECEKYAQEGPFLFPDDVTTDQPERQVMAEIIREKLLWCLDKEIPHGTAVEITTFSERDNGIIDLDATIYCEKASHKGIIIGKHGDMLKKISSLARTDCEKFMGTKVYLTTWVKVKENWRDSDFLVRNFGYSE
;
A
#
# COMPACT_ATOMS: atom_id res chain seq x y z
N SER A 1 -23.71 -2.42 -23.86
CA SER A 1 -24.02 -1.93 -22.51
C SER A 1 -22.99 -0.89 -22.13
N HIS A 2 -23.43 0.28 -21.69
CA HIS A 2 -22.57 1.32 -21.16
C HIS A 2 -22.12 0.89 -19.75
N CYS A 3 -20.81 0.87 -19.52
CA CYS A 3 -20.24 0.68 -18.19
C CYS A 3 -19.97 2.07 -17.61
N PRO A 4 -20.61 2.44 -16.48
CA PRO A 4 -20.37 3.74 -15.87
C PRO A 4 -18.90 3.90 -15.47
N ALA A 5 -18.34 5.07 -15.76
CA ALA A 5 -16.94 5.39 -15.49
C ALA A 5 -16.83 6.67 -14.66
N ILE A 6 -16.24 6.58 -13.47
CA ILE A 6 -15.97 7.71 -12.59
C ILE A 6 -14.46 8.01 -12.62
N LEU A 7 -14.09 9.25 -12.88
CA LEU A 7 -12.71 9.71 -12.81
C LEU A 7 -12.44 10.37 -11.45
N ALA A 8 -11.59 9.78 -10.63
CA ALA A 8 -11.08 10.41 -9.42
C ALA A 8 -9.72 11.09 -9.69
N ILE A 9 -9.67 12.43 -9.60
CA ILE A 9 -8.43 13.20 -9.72
C ILE A 9 -7.82 13.38 -8.34
N ASN A 10 -6.79 12.58 -8.03
CA ASN A 10 -6.20 12.56 -6.69
C ASN A 10 -5.06 13.57 -6.51
N LYS A 11 -4.69 13.81 -5.24
CA LYS A 11 -3.61 14.70 -4.77
C LYS A 11 -3.91 16.19 -4.98
N ILE A 12 -5.17 16.60 -4.85
CA ILE A 12 -5.56 18.02 -4.97
C ILE A 12 -4.93 18.92 -3.89
N ASP A 13 -4.47 18.31 -2.79
CA ASP A 13 -3.71 18.99 -1.72
C ASP A 13 -2.33 19.51 -2.16
N THR A 14 -1.85 19.07 -3.33
CA THR A 14 -0.51 19.43 -3.84
C THR A 14 -0.52 20.43 -5.01
N VAL A 15 -1.69 20.83 -5.48
CA VAL A 15 -1.86 21.70 -6.66
C VAL A 15 -2.74 22.90 -6.37
N GLU A 16 -2.53 23.99 -7.11
CA GLU A 16 -3.38 25.18 -7.06
C GLU A 16 -4.73 24.92 -7.75
N LYS A 17 -5.78 25.58 -7.24
CA LYS A 17 -7.16 25.40 -7.74
C LYS A 17 -7.31 25.67 -9.23
N ASP A 18 -6.60 26.68 -9.76
CA ASP A 18 -6.68 27.04 -11.18
C ASP A 18 -6.17 25.92 -12.08
N LYS A 19 -5.05 25.29 -11.70
CA LYS A 19 -4.53 24.11 -12.41
C LYS A 19 -5.46 22.91 -12.33
N LEU A 20 -6.09 22.73 -11.19
CA LEU A 20 -7.10 21.67 -11.03
C LEU A 20 -8.28 21.88 -11.97
N LEU A 21 -8.78 23.12 -12.09
CA LEU A 21 -9.89 23.45 -12.99
C LEU A 21 -9.52 23.20 -14.46
N GLU A 22 -8.30 23.51 -14.87
CA GLU A 22 -7.80 23.20 -16.22
C GLU A 22 -7.84 21.69 -16.50
N VAL A 23 -7.37 20.86 -15.54
CA VAL A 23 -7.37 19.40 -15.67
C VAL A 23 -8.80 18.87 -15.75
N ILE A 24 -9.71 19.36 -14.90
CA ILE A 24 -11.12 18.96 -14.92
C ILE A 24 -11.75 19.31 -16.27
N ALA A 25 -11.47 20.51 -16.81
CA ALA A 25 -12.02 20.96 -18.10
C ALA A 25 -11.56 20.05 -19.25
N VAL A 26 -10.29 19.63 -19.27
CA VAL A 26 -9.76 18.71 -20.28
C VAL A 26 -10.49 17.36 -20.24
N TYR A 27 -10.62 16.76 -19.06
CA TYR A 27 -11.26 15.46 -18.95
C TYR A 27 -12.80 15.52 -19.13
N SER A 28 -13.43 16.64 -18.75
CA SER A 28 -14.85 16.86 -19.04
C SER A 28 -15.12 16.94 -20.54
N GLY A 29 -14.19 17.56 -21.29
CA GLY A 29 -14.29 17.64 -22.75
C GLY A 29 -14.17 16.30 -23.48
N ALA A 30 -13.58 15.28 -22.83
CA ALA A 30 -13.48 13.92 -23.40
C ALA A 30 -14.82 13.18 -23.48
N GLY A 31 -15.81 13.53 -22.64
CA GLY A 31 -17.17 13.00 -22.68
C GLY A 31 -17.29 11.49 -22.42
N VAL A 32 -16.27 10.89 -21.76
CA VAL A 32 -16.23 9.44 -21.51
C VAL A 32 -16.50 9.08 -20.04
N PHE A 33 -16.54 10.07 -19.15
CA PHE A 33 -16.78 9.88 -17.72
C PHE A 33 -18.16 10.36 -17.33
N ASP A 34 -18.88 9.57 -16.53
CA ASP A 34 -20.19 9.93 -15.96
C ASP A 34 -20.05 10.94 -14.83
N ALA A 35 -18.94 10.89 -14.11
CA ALA A 35 -18.56 11.87 -13.08
C ALA A 35 -17.05 12.09 -13.02
N ILE A 36 -16.64 13.31 -12.63
CA ILE A 36 -15.24 13.67 -12.38
C ILE A 36 -15.17 14.27 -10.99
N ILE A 37 -14.44 13.61 -10.09
CA ILE A 37 -14.40 13.98 -8.67
C ILE A 37 -12.96 14.25 -8.25
N PRO A 38 -12.62 15.50 -7.94
CA PRO A 38 -11.31 15.83 -7.38
C PRO A 38 -11.26 15.39 -5.91
N ILE A 39 -10.19 14.67 -5.55
CA ILE A 39 -9.98 14.15 -4.20
C ILE A 39 -8.56 14.36 -3.69
N SER A 40 -8.39 14.35 -2.39
CA SER A 40 -7.13 14.07 -1.73
C SER A 40 -7.29 12.87 -0.80
N ALA A 41 -6.83 11.72 -1.22
CA ALA A 41 -6.85 10.52 -0.37
C ALA A 41 -6.03 10.72 0.93
N LYS A 42 -5.06 11.65 0.91
CA LYS A 42 -4.23 11.97 2.08
C LYS A 42 -4.99 12.75 3.16
N THR A 43 -5.81 13.74 2.75
CA THR A 43 -6.55 14.60 3.66
C THR A 43 -7.99 14.17 3.88
N GLY A 44 -8.51 13.30 3.03
CA GLY A 44 -9.91 12.88 3.01
C GLY A 44 -10.83 13.82 2.21
N ASP A 45 -10.29 14.92 1.66
CA ASP A 45 -11.07 15.88 0.88
C ASP A 45 -11.63 15.22 -0.40
N GLY A 46 -12.93 15.39 -0.67
CA GLY A 46 -13.63 14.82 -1.82
C GLY A 46 -13.88 13.29 -1.77
N VAL A 47 -13.39 12.58 -0.74
CA VAL A 47 -13.54 11.12 -0.65
C VAL A 47 -14.99 10.72 -0.39
N GLU A 48 -15.69 11.47 0.46
CA GLU A 48 -17.11 11.21 0.74
C GLU A 48 -17.98 11.42 -0.50
N GLU A 49 -17.68 12.43 -1.31
CA GLU A 49 -18.35 12.69 -2.58
C GLU A 49 -18.11 11.56 -3.59
N LEU A 50 -16.88 11.05 -3.64
CA LEU A 50 -16.54 9.90 -4.48
C LEU A 50 -17.36 8.67 -4.06
N LEU A 51 -17.46 8.38 -2.77
CA LEU A 51 -18.26 7.26 -2.25
C LEU A 51 -19.73 7.40 -2.61
N LYS A 52 -20.32 8.58 -2.40
CA LYS A 52 -21.73 8.86 -2.78
C LYS A 52 -21.97 8.68 -4.28
N GLU A 53 -20.98 9.02 -5.11
CA GLU A 53 -21.11 8.82 -6.55
C GLU A 53 -21.04 7.34 -6.91
N CYS A 54 -20.14 6.57 -6.29
CA CYS A 54 -20.05 5.12 -6.48
C CYS A 54 -21.34 4.40 -6.04
N GLU A 55 -21.95 4.83 -4.94
CA GLU A 55 -23.21 4.26 -4.41
C GLU A 55 -24.37 4.31 -5.41
N LYS A 56 -24.41 5.32 -6.30
CA LYS A 56 -25.45 5.41 -7.34
C LYS A 56 -25.45 4.24 -8.31
N TYR A 57 -24.30 3.60 -8.47
CA TYR A 57 -24.09 2.47 -9.39
C TYR A 57 -24.06 1.13 -8.66
N ALA A 58 -24.14 1.13 -7.33
CA ALA A 58 -24.23 -0.08 -6.54
C ALA A 58 -25.54 -0.80 -6.82
N GLN A 59 -25.48 -2.11 -7.01
CA GLN A 59 -26.64 -2.97 -7.24
C GLN A 59 -26.78 -3.96 -6.09
N GLU A 60 -28.01 -4.28 -5.74
CA GLU A 60 -28.27 -5.36 -4.80
C GLU A 60 -27.79 -6.70 -5.39
N GLY A 61 -27.03 -7.44 -4.60
CA GLY A 61 -26.47 -8.73 -5.02
C GLY A 61 -26.04 -9.56 -3.83
N PRO A 62 -25.65 -10.83 -4.05
CA PRO A 62 -25.09 -11.64 -2.99
C PRO A 62 -23.76 -11.05 -2.54
N PHE A 63 -23.43 -11.19 -1.26
CA PHE A 63 -22.09 -10.90 -0.75
C PHE A 63 -21.08 -11.77 -1.49
N LEU A 64 -20.09 -11.12 -2.12
CA LEU A 64 -19.02 -11.82 -2.84
C LEU A 64 -17.97 -12.39 -1.87
N PHE A 65 -17.85 -11.79 -0.70
CA PHE A 65 -16.97 -12.21 0.40
C PHE A 65 -17.81 -12.44 1.67
N PRO A 66 -17.45 -13.41 2.52
CA PRO A 66 -18.00 -13.55 3.88
C PRO A 66 -17.75 -12.28 4.71
N ASP A 67 -18.64 -11.97 5.67
CA ASP A 67 -18.57 -10.76 6.49
C ASP A 67 -17.29 -10.65 7.34
N ASP A 68 -16.63 -11.78 7.60
CA ASP A 68 -15.40 -11.90 8.37
C ASP A 68 -14.12 -11.86 7.50
N VAL A 69 -14.26 -11.81 6.17
CA VAL A 69 -13.13 -11.75 5.22
C VAL A 69 -12.93 -10.33 4.72
N THR A 70 -11.86 -9.69 5.17
CA THR A 70 -11.53 -8.30 4.78
C THR A 70 -10.82 -8.23 3.42
N THR A 71 -10.15 -9.30 2.99
CA THR A 71 -9.37 -9.38 1.75
C THR A 71 -9.21 -10.82 1.29
N ASP A 72 -9.11 -11.05 -0.01
CA ASP A 72 -8.77 -12.34 -0.63
C ASP A 72 -7.26 -12.61 -0.71
N GLN A 73 -6.47 -11.61 -0.31
CA GLN A 73 -5.01 -11.73 -0.32
C GLN A 73 -4.52 -12.65 0.82
N PRO A 74 -3.52 -13.51 0.56
CA PRO A 74 -2.91 -14.30 1.62
C PRO A 74 -2.39 -13.39 2.76
N GLU A 75 -2.61 -13.77 4.01
CA GLU A 75 -2.17 -13.03 5.20
C GLU A 75 -0.69 -12.61 5.11
N ARG A 76 0.15 -13.49 4.60
CA ARG A 76 1.57 -13.23 4.33
C ARG A 76 1.79 -12.01 3.43
N GLN A 77 0.96 -11.82 2.40
CA GLN A 77 1.07 -10.69 1.49
C GLN A 77 0.59 -9.40 2.15
N VAL A 78 -0.50 -9.46 2.91
CA VAL A 78 -0.98 -8.31 3.70
C VAL A 78 0.09 -7.85 4.70
N MET A 79 0.78 -8.79 5.38
CA MET A 79 1.90 -8.46 6.27
C MET A 79 3.05 -7.76 5.55
N ALA A 80 3.40 -8.23 4.34
CA ALA A 80 4.45 -7.58 3.53
C ALA A 80 4.06 -6.14 3.18
N GLU A 81 2.79 -5.91 2.79
CA GLU A 81 2.29 -4.57 2.45
C GLU A 81 2.19 -3.64 3.68
N ILE A 82 1.82 -4.14 4.86
CA ILE A 82 1.87 -3.37 6.10
C ILE A 82 3.29 -2.89 6.39
N ILE A 83 4.29 -3.76 6.24
CA ILE A 83 5.70 -3.38 6.43
C ILE A 83 6.13 -2.36 5.37
N ARG A 84 5.73 -2.56 4.12
CA ARG A 84 6.05 -1.65 3.00
C ARG A 84 5.43 -0.26 3.21
N GLU A 85 4.21 -0.19 3.71
CA GLU A 85 3.58 1.08 4.08
C GLU A 85 4.41 1.86 5.11
N LYS A 86 4.97 1.18 6.13
CA LYS A 86 5.80 1.88 7.13
C LYS A 86 7.13 2.36 6.55
N LEU A 87 7.68 1.65 5.56
CA LEU A 87 8.81 2.16 4.78
C LEU A 87 8.44 3.45 4.04
N LEU A 88 7.27 3.49 3.38
CA LEU A 88 6.77 4.69 2.69
C LEU A 88 6.55 5.88 3.64
N TRP A 89 6.11 5.63 4.86
CA TRP A 89 5.86 6.69 5.85
C TRP A 89 7.12 7.21 6.53
N CYS A 90 8.11 6.35 6.74
CA CYS A 90 9.30 6.67 7.51
C CYS A 90 10.48 7.14 6.65
N LEU A 91 10.46 6.87 5.34
CA LEU A 91 11.54 7.19 4.42
C LEU A 91 11.09 8.25 3.40
N ASP A 92 12.04 9.10 3.00
CA ASP A 92 11.78 10.19 2.07
C ASP A 92 12.25 9.86 0.64
N LYS A 93 11.76 10.65 -0.31
CA LYS A 93 12.16 10.65 -1.73
C LYS A 93 11.88 9.32 -2.43
N GLU A 94 12.81 8.89 -3.27
CA GLU A 94 12.70 7.70 -4.11
C GLU A 94 13.07 6.38 -3.39
N ILE A 95 13.60 6.46 -2.16
CA ILE A 95 14.11 5.28 -1.44
C ILE A 95 13.02 4.24 -1.21
N PRO A 96 11.83 4.60 -0.66
CA PRO A 96 10.79 3.62 -0.41
C PRO A 96 10.23 3.00 -1.69
N HIS A 97 10.20 3.75 -2.80
CA HIS A 97 9.72 3.25 -4.10
C HIS A 97 10.66 2.18 -4.70
N GLY A 98 11.94 2.16 -4.27
CA GLY A 98 12.94 1.15 -4.65
C GLY A 98 13.04 -0.02 -3.68
N THR A 99 12.03 -0.22 -2.81
CA THR A 99 12.04 -1.31 -1.84
C THR A 99 10.98 -2.35 -2.14
N ALA A 100 11.29 -3.60 -1.81
CA ALA A 100 10.34 -4.71 -1.77
C ALA A 100 10.43 -5.41 -0.41
N VAL A 101 9.33 -6.03 0.01
CA VAL A 101 9.26 -6.77 1.26
C VAL A 101 8.86 -8.21 0.96
N GLU A 102 9.65 -9.15 1.45
CA GLU A 102 9.36 -10.58 1.38
C GLU A 102 9.21 -11.14 2.79
N ILE A 103 8.10 -11.83 3.04
CA ILE A 103 7.94 -12.59 4.27
C ILE A 103 8.62 -13.94 4.09
N THR A 104 9.70 -14.15 4.81
CA THR A 104 10.51 -15.38 4.73
C THR A 104 10.03 -16.45 5.70
N THR A 105 9.52 -16.06 6.86
CA THR A 105 8.90 -16.95 7.85
C THR A 105 7.55 -16.40 8.25
N PHE A 106 6.55 -17.29 8.29
CA PHE A 106 5.23 -17.02 8.84
C PHE A 106 4.77 -18.31 9.52
N SER A 107 4.79 -18.34 10.83
CA SER A 107 4.38 -19.53 11.60
C SER A 107 3.73 -19.13 12.92
N GLU A 108 2.70 -19.86 13.29
CA GLU A 108 2.02 -19.70 14.56
C GLU A 108 2.62 -20.68 15.59
N ARG A 109 2.92 -20.17 16.77
CA ARG A 109 3.36 -20.95 17.92
C ARG A 109 2.15 -21.58 18.63
N ASP A 110 2.37 -22.62 19.43
CA ASP A 110 1.33 -23.28 20.24
C ASP A 110 0.56 -22.33 21.16
N ASN A 111 1.16 -21.20 21.53
CA ASN A 111 0.55 -20.17 22.36
C ASN A 111 -0.17 -19.05 21.57
N GLY A 112 -0.37 -19.23 20.26
CA GLY A 112 -1.06 -18.29 19.36
C GLY A 112 -0.23 -17.08 18.95
N ILE A 113 1.05 -16.99 19.34
CA ILE A 113 1.95 -15.92 18.88
C ILE A 113 2.44 -16.24 17.46
N ILE A 114 2.45 -15.25 16.57
CA ILE A 114 2.95 -15.41 15.21
C ILE A 114 4.42 -14.99 15.13
N ASP A 115 5.27 -15.90 14.64
CA ASP A 115 6.64 -15.59 14.21
C ASP A 115 6.62 -15.09 12.77
N LEU A 116 7.10 -13.87 12.57
CA LEU A 116 7.12 -13.20 11.29
C LEU A 116 8.54 -12.69 10.99
N ASP A 117 9.24 -13.33 10.03
CA ASP A 117 10.51 -12.81 9.54
C ASP A 117 10.30 -12.15 8.18
N ALA A 118 10.75 -10.91 8.05
CA ALA A 118 10.64 -10.13 6.83
C ALA A 118 12.02 -9.67 6.32
N THR A 119 12.24 -9.83 5.03
CA THR A 119 13.41 -9.28 4.36
C THR A 119 12.98 -8.07 3.50
N ILE A 120 13.56 -6.92 3.81
CA ILE A 120 13.41 -5.69 3.04
C ILE A 120 14.55 -5.64 2.02
N TYR A 121 14.19 -5.66 0.75
CA TYR A 121 15.14 -5.51 -0.35
C TYR A 121 15.22 -4.05 -0.79
N CYS A 122 16.41 -3.59 -1.12
CA CYS A 122 16.67 -2.28 -1.72
C CYS A 122 17.71 -2.40 -2.82
N GLU A 123 17.71 -1.44 -3.77
CA GLU A 123 18.57 -1.54 -4.95
C GLU A 123 20.04 -1.18 -4.68
N LYS A 124 20.33 -0.30 -3.71
CA LYS A 124 21.67 0.26 -3.48
C LYS A 124 22.11 0.14 -2.03
N ALA A 125 23.41 -0.02 -1.83
CA ALA A 125 24.01 -0.05 -0.49
C ALA A 125 23.76 1.25 0.31
N SER A 126 23.73 2.42 -0.37
CA SER A 126 23.35 3.70 0.24
C SER A 126 21.91 3.68 0.79
N HIS A 127 20.97 3.07 0.06
CA HIS A 127 19.58 2.91 0.51
C HIS A 127 19.51 2.02 1.76
N LYS A 128 20.27 0.91 1.78
CA LYS A 128 20.35 0.03 2.95
C LYS A 128 20.79 0.81 4.20
N GLY A 129 21.81 1.67 4.07
CA GLY A 129 22.27 2.50 5.19
C GLY A 129 21.19 3.43 5.73
N ILE A 130 20.39 4.03 4.85
CA ILE A 130 19.28 4.93 5.23
C ILE A 130 18.12 4.17 5.88
N ILE A 131 17.76 3.00 5.33
CA ILE A 131 16.69 2.13 5.87
C ILE A 131 17.05 1.64 7.28
N ILE A 132 18.31 1.27 7.51
CA ILE A 132 18.80 0.87 8.83
C ILE A 132 18.84 2.08 9.77
N GLY A 133 19.36 3.21 9.28
CA GLY A 133 19.54 4.43 10.07
C GLY A 133 20.74 4.35 11.04
N LYS A 134 20.96 5.45 11.76
CA LYS A 134 22.03 5.52 12.76
C LYS A 134 21.74 4.54 13.88
N HIS A 135 22.69 3.66 14.17
CA HIS A 135 22.55 2.61 15.20
C HIS A 135 21.33 1.67 15.04
N GLY A 136 20.72 1.61 13.86
CA GLY A 136 19.53 0.81 13.62
C GLY A 136 18.20 1.48 13.99
N ASP A 137 18.21 2.77 14.39
CA ASP A 137 17.03 3.46 14.92
C ASP A 137 15.89 3.56 13.91
N MET A 138 16.18 3.78 12.61
CA MET A 138 15.14 3.87 11.59
C MET A 138 14.47 2.51 11.37
N LEU A 139 15.24 1.45 11.22
CA LEU A 139 14.69 0.09 11.05
C LEU A 139 13.88 -0.34 12.27
N LYS A 140 14.35 -0.02 13.49
CA LYS A 140 13.62 -0.27 14.73
C LYS A 140 12.28 0.45 14.76
N LYS A 141 12.24 1.73 14.33
CA LYS A 141 11.01 2.51 14.23
C LYS A 141 10.02 1.88 13.24
N ILE A 142 10.50 1.56 12.03
CA ILE A 142 9.69 0.91 10.98
C ILE A 142 9.11 -0.40 11.50
N SER A 143 9.95 -1.27 12.06
CA SER A 143 9.54 -2.59 12.56
C SER A 143 8.54 -2.48 13.73
N SER A 144 8.71 -1.49 14.63
CA SER A 144 7.79 -1.28 15.74
C SER A 144 6.41 -0.85 15.27
N LEU A 145 6.34 0.09 14.31
CA LEU A 145 5.07 0.53 13.71
C LEU A 145 4.40 -0.62 12.94
N ALA A 146 5.17 -1.31 12.10
CA ALA A 146 4.67 -2.45 11.34
C ALA A 146 4.12 -3.56 12.26
N ARG A 147 4.86 -3.92 13.32
CA ARG A 147 4.41 -4.93 14.29
C ARG A 147 3.07 -4.57 14.91
N THR A 148 2.87 -3.31 15.30
CA THR A 148 1.60 -2.87 15.90
C THR A 148 0.42 -3.07 14.96
N ASP A 149 0.58 -2.75 13.66
CA ASP A 149 -0.49 -2.90 12.69
C ASP A 149 -0.66 -4.36 12.26
N CYS A 150 0.40 -5.17 12.21
CA CYS A 150 0.32 -6.61 12.03
C CYS A 150 -0.44 -7.28 13.18
N GLU A 151 -0.15 -6.91 14.45
CA GLU A 151 -0.89 -7.42 15.62
C GLU A 151 -2.37 -7.04 15.56
N LYS A 152 -2.68 -5.82 15.11
CA LYS A 152 -4.06 -5.35 14.94
C LYS A 152 -4.80 -6.14 13.85
N PHE A 153 -4.15 -6.40 12.73
CA PHE A 153 -4.74 -7.15 11.62
C PHE A 153 -4.98 -8.63 12.00
N MET A 154 -3.99 -9.28 12.64
CA MET A 154 -4.06 -10.68 13.01
C MET A 154 -4.89 -10.95 14.28
N GLY A 155 -5.21 -9.92 15.05
CA GLY A 155 -5.89 -10.07 16.35
C GLY A 155 -5.06 -10.79 17.42
N THR A 156 -3.75 -11.02 17.18
CA THR A 156 -2.85 -11.71 18.10
C THR A 156 -1.47 -11.06 18.15
N LYS A 157 -0.61 -11.50 19.08
CA LYS A 157 0.76 -11.01 19.20
C LYS A 157 1.64 -11.48 18.05
N VAL A 158 2.50 -10.58 17.56
CA VAL A 158 3.44 -10.85 16.48
C VAL A 158 4.88 -10.60 16.95
N TYR A 159 5.73 -11.61 16.77
CA TYR A 159 7.17 -11.47 16.93
C TYR A 159 7.79 -11.18 15.56
N LEU A 160 8.01 -9.89 15.27
CA LEU A 160 8.51 -9.43 13.99
C LEU A 160 10.03 -9.28 14.01
N THR A 161 10.72 -9.99 13.12
CA THR A 161 12.15 -9.81 12.81
C THR A 161 12.30 -9.23 11.40
N THR A 162 13.11 -8.19 11.24
CA THR A 162 13.32 -7.54 9.94
C THR A 162 14.80 -7.54 9.54
N TRP A 163 15.06 -7.83 8.28
CA TRP A 163 16.39 -7.84 7.66
C TRP A 163 16.42 -6.90 6.46
N VAL A 164 17.56 -6.24 6.20
CA VAL A 164 17.73 -5.40 5.02
C VAL A 164 18.82 -5.98 4.13
N LYS A 165 18.48 -6.29 2.87
CA LYS A 165 19.39 -6.83 1.86
C LYS A 165 19.45 -5.93 0.64
N VAL A 166 20.62 -5.81 0.04
CA VAL A 166 20.78 -5.15 -1.26
C VAL A 166 20.53 -6.18 -2.36
N LYS A 167 19.68 -5.84 -3.31
CA LYS A 167 19.44 -6.62 -4.52
C LYS A 167 19.31 -5.67 -5.69
N GLU A 168 20.39 -5.51 -6.43
CA GLU A 168 20.46 -4.62 -7.58
C GLU A 168 19.48 -5.07 -8.68
N ASN A 169 18.86 -4.11 -9.35
CA ASN A 169 17.97 -4.32 -10.49
C ASN A 169 16.84 -5.35 -10.26
N TRP A 170 16.36 -5.48 -9.02
CA TRP A 170 15.32 -6.46 -8.72
C TRP A 170 14.00 -6.18 -9.48
N ARG A 171 13.75 -4.92 -9.83
CA ARG A 171 12.56 -4.49 -10.60
C ARG A 171 12.59 -4.97 -12.05
N ASP A 172 13.78 -5.20 -12.61
CA ASP A 172 13.96 -5.64 -13.98
C ASP A 172 13.85 -7.18 -14.12
N SER A 173 13.62 -7.87 -13.01
CA SER A 173 13.47 -9.32 -12.95
C SER A 173 12.01 -9.71 -12.72
N ASP A 174 11.33 -10.19 -13.77
CA ASP A 174 9.94 -10.69 -13.67
C ASP A 174 9.78 -11.75 -12.57
N PHE A 175 10.78 -12.60 -12.38
CA PHE A 175 10.78 -13.62 -11.34
C PHE A 175 10.75 -12.99 -9.95
N LEU A 176 11.54 -11.95 -9.69
CA LEU A 176 11.59 -11.28 -8.39
C LEU A 176 10.33 -10.44 -8.15
N VAL A 177 9.86 -9.74 -9.18
CA VAL A 177 8.62 -8.96 -9.12
C VAL A 177 7.44 -9.86 -8.73
N ARG A 178 7.33 -11.05 -9.36
CA ARG A 178 6.31 -12.04 -9.00
C ARG A 178 6.47 -12.59 -7.60
N ASN A 179 7.69 -12.94 -7.19
CA ASN A 179 7.95 -13.46 -5.84
C ASN A 179 7.64 -12.47 -4.73
N PHE A 180 7.78 -11.16 -5.01
CA PHE A 180 7.44 -10.11 -4.06
C PHE A 180 5.95 -9.73 -4.09
N GLY A 181 5.13 -10.41 -4.91
CA GLY A 181 3.69 -10.19 -4.97
C GLY A 181 3.26 -8.99 -5.82
N TYR A 182 4.13 -8.47 -6.69
CA TYR A 182 3.84 -7.34 -7.59
C TYR A 182 3.45 -7.78 -9.01
N SER A 183 3.01 -9.01 -9.21
CA SER A 183 2.47 -9.46 -10.50
C SER A 183 0.97 -9.18 -10.57
N GLU A 184 0.55 -8.58 -11.70
CA GLU A 184 -0.85 -8.59 -12.12
C GLU A 184 -1.35 -10.00 -12.44
#